data_5dd5c2a46927f907cb2bc1cbe6b0f5db
#
_entry.id   5dd5c2a46927f907cb2bc1cbe6b0f5db
#
_cell.length_a   1.000
_cell.length_b   1.000
_cell.length_c   1.000
_cell.angle_alpha   90.00
_cell.angle_beta   90.00
_cell.angle_gamma   90.00
#
_symmetry.space_group_name_H-M   'P 1'
#
loop_
_entity.id
_entity.type
_entity.pdbx_description
1 polymer ?
#
loop_
_entity_poly.entity_id
_entity_poly.type
_entity_poly.pdbx_seq_one_letter_code
_entity_poly.pdbx_strand_id
1 'polypeptide(L)'
;MVKKTRFPDSPANWNRPVINVTIEIKKMKENRRQKEVDRRGAHMKERIYRISAGIPRTIALLSDLHAEDGSRAITIIGRRRPDLIAVTGDLFLGYKAGEGDDLTDLQPQVIPFLRSCVELAPTYVSLGNHEWMLSPTDFRALKSTGALLLDNEWIRDDHTGLLIGGLTSAMVMDYRRFRQKYDPKIRYPEERRHIDGVLLHPEAGWLQKFEQQQGYKILLCHHPEYWSLKPPMLRDHPIDLVLAGHAHGGQIRLFGHGLFSPGQGILPPFTRGVFKGPHGKLVISAGLSNTAPRPIPRLFNPREVVTVDLH
;
A
#
# COMPACT_ATOMS: atom_id res chain seq x y z
N MET A 1 -56.50 -20.44 67.52
CA MET A 1 -55.05 -20.62 67.69
C MET A 1 -54.48 -21.32 66.47
N VAL A 2 -53.90 -20.60 65.55
CA VAL A 2 -53.33 -21.21 64.30
C VAL A 2 -51.81 -21.07 64.45
N LYS A 3 -51.10 -22.19 64.46
CA LYS A 3 -49.66 -22.27 64.56
C LYS A 3 -49.05 -21.85 63.21
N LYS A 4 -48.22 -20.82 63.19
CA LYS A 4 -47.33 -20.43 62.09
C LYS A 4 -46.13 -21.39 62.04
N THR A 5 -46.04 -22.20 61.01
CA THR A 5 -44.82 -22.94 60.67
C THR A 5 -43.85 -22.00 59.97
N ARG A 6 -42.64 -21.86 60.54
CA ARG A 6 -41.51 -21.19 59.91
C ARG A 6 -40.92 -22.12 58.82
N PHE A 7 -40.71 -21.57 57.63
CA PHE A 7 -39.84 -22.16 56.62
C PHE A 7 -38.39 -21.81 56.90
N PRO A 8 -37.43 -22.71 56.67
CA PRO A 8 -36.03 -22.43 56.89
C PRO A 8 -35.44 -21.54 55.80
N ASP A 9 -34.48 -20.73 56.22
CA ASP A 9 -33.70 -19.81 55.39
C ASP A 9 -33.03 -20.53 54.24
N SER A 10 -33.14 -19.95 53.04
CA SER A 10 -32.51 -20.39 51.82
C SER A 10 -31.00 -20.09 51.86
N PRO A 11 -30.11 -20.99 51.55
CA PRO A 11 -28.71 -20.71 51.43
C PRO A 11 -28.31 -20.21 50.04
N ALA A 12 -27.44 -19.25 50.10
CA ALA A 12 -26.33 -19.03 49.17
C ALA A 12 -26.57 -18.56 47.74
N ASN A 13 -26.18 -17.33 47.54
CA ASN A 13 -25.38 -16.83 46.42
C ASN A 13 -25.33 -17.69 45.15
N TRP A 14 -26.18 -17.38 44.21
CA TRP A 14 -25.97 -17.69 42.81
C TRP A 14 -25.55 -16.41 42.06
N ASN A 15 -24.32 -15.95 42.27
CA ASN A 15 -23.64 -15.07 41.34
C ASN A 15 -23.21 -15.89 40.12
N ARG A 16 -24.17 -16.24 39.26
CA ARG A 16 -23.85 -16.61 37.89
C ARG A 16 -23.67 -15.31 37.11
N PRO A 17 -22.52 -15.10 36.42
CA PRO A 17 -22.41 -13.99 35.51
C PRO A 17 -23.51 -14.19 34.44
N VAL A 18 -24.42 -13.22 34.35
CA VAL A 18 -25.35 -13.13 33.23
C VAL A 18 -24.48 -12.85 32.00
N ILE A 19 -23.99 -13.91 31.38
CA ILE A 19 -23.33 -13.82 30.10
C ILE A 19 -24.39 -13.25 29.17
N ASN A 20 -24.10 -12.06 28.68
CA ASN A 20 -25.04 -11.32 27.86
C ASN A 20 -25.07 -11.99 26.48
N VAL A 21 -25.83 -13.08 26.38
CA VAL A 21 -25.95 -13.97 25.22
C VAL A 21 -26.19 -13.17 23.93
N THR A 22 -26.88 -12.03 24.05
CA THR A 22 -27.11 -11.13 22.92
C THR A 22 -25.81 -10.49 22.40
N ILE A 23 -24.88 -10.15 23.28
CA ILE A 23 -23.57 -9.58 22.91
C ILE A 23 -22.69 -10.67 22.28
N GLU A 24 -22.70 -11.89 22.81
CA GLU A 24 -21.96 -12.99 22.22
C GLU A 24 -22.51 -13.40 20.84
N ILE A 25 -23.84 -13.49 20.68
CA ILE A 25 -24.47 -13.77 19.39
C ILE A 25 -24.14 -12.67 18.38
N LYS A 26 -24.10 -11.40 18.80
CA LYS A 26 -23.73 -10.26 17.93
C LYS A 26 -22.27 -10.37 17.52
N LYS A 27 -21.35 -10.64 18.45
CA LYS A 27 -19.93 -10.89 18.17
C LYS A 27 -19.71 -12.11 17.28
N MET A 28 -20.46 -13.20 17.50
CA MET A 28 -20.36 -14.39 16.63
C MET A 28 -20.88 -14.14 15.22
N LYS A 29 -21.95 -13.34 15.06
CA LYS A 29 -22.45 -12.94 13.74
C LYS A 29 -21.49 -11.99 13.04
N GLU A 30 -20.90 -11.03 13.75
CA GLU A 30 -19.86 -10.14 13.24
C GLU A 30 -18.60 -10.92 12.85
N ASN A 31 -18.13 -11.85 13.68
CA ASN A 31 -17.01 -12.73 13.35
C ASN A 31 -17.29 -13.69 12.19
N ARG A 32 -18.51 -14.20 12.05
CA ARG A 32 -18.91 -15.00 10.88
C ARG A 32 -18.94 -14.15 9.61
N ARG A 33 -19.53 -12.95 9.70
CA ARG A 33 -19.57 -11.98 8.59
C ARG A 33 -18.16 -11.56 8.17
N GLN A 34 -17.30 -11.29 9.15
CA GLN A 34 -15.89 -10.95 8.91
C GLN A 34 -15.17 -12.13 8.25
N LYS A 35 -15.28 -13.36 8.77
CA LYS A 35 -14.70 -14.55 8.15
C LYS A 35 -15.24 -14.85 6.75
N GLU A 36 -16.48 -14.48 6.44
CA GLU A 36 -17.07 -14.67 5.11
C GLU A 36 -16.63 -13.56 4.15
N VAL A 37 -16.48 -12.32 4.62
CA VAL A 37 -15.84 -11.21 3.91
C VAL A 37 -14.37 -11.54 3.66
N ASP A 38 -13.67 -12.06 4.66
CA ASP A 38 -12.26 -12.50 4.54
C ASP A 38 -12.11 -13.67 3.56
N ARG A 39 -13.02 -14.63 3.54
CA ARG A 39 -13.03 -15.72 2.54
C ARG A 39 -13.29 -15.21 1.11
N ARG A 40 -14.16 -14.23 0.92
CA ARG A 40 -14.42 -13.61 -0.40
C ARG A 40 -13.31 -12.63 -0.80
N GLY A 41 -12.67 -11.97 0.16
CA GLY A 41 -11.49 -11.12 -0.01
C GLY A 41 -10.16 -11.89 -0.02
N ALA A 42 -10.12 -13.12 0.50
CA ALA A 42 -8.92 -13.95 0.63
C ALA A 42 -8.33 -14.42 -0.71
N HIS A 43 -9.03 -14.19 -1.82
CA HIS A 43 -8.55 -14.60 -3.13
C HIS A 43 -7.62 -13.54 -3.72
N MET A 44 -6.30 -13.72 -3.53
CA MET A 44 -5.29 -12.96 -4.25
C MET A 44 -5.19 -13.50 -5.68
N LYS A 45 -5.34 -12.63 -6.68
CA LYS A 45 -5.20 -12.97 -8.10
C LYS A 45 -3.84 -12.54 -8.62
N GLU A 46 -3.31 -13.31 -9.52
CA GLU A 46 -2.25 -12.87 -10.38
C GLU A 46 -2.85 -12.18 -11.61
N ARG A 47 -2.26 -11.04 -11.99
CA ARG A 47 -2.64 -10.31 -13.19
C ARG A 47 -1.41 -10.00 -14.03
N ILE A 48 -1.49 -10.35 -15.30
CA ILE A 48 -0.37 -10.18 -16.24
C ILE A 48 -0.75 -9.11 -17.25
N TYR A 49 0.13 -8.13 -17.39
CA TYR A 49 0.05 -7.12 -18.45
C TYR A 49 1.23 -7.27 -19.39
N ARG A 50 0.97 -7.41 -20.69
CA ARG A 50 1.99 -7.45 -21.72
C ARG A 50 2.14 -6.08 -22.33
N ILE A 51 3.36 -5.57 -22.34
CA ILE A 51 3.69 -4.23 -22.79
C ILE A 51 4.80 -4.31 -23.82
N SER A 52 4.52 -3.83 -25.03
CA SER A 52 5.54 -3.70 -26.07
C SER A 52 6.54 -2.60 -25.69
N ALA A 53 7.80 -2.98 -25.54
CA ALA A 53 8.88 -2.15 -25.03
C ALA A 53 10.20 -2.36 -25.80
N GLY A 54 10.28 -3.35 -26.70
CA GLY A 54 11.49 -3.73 -27.39
C GLY A 54 12.57 -4.37 -26.51
N ILE A 55 12.23 -4.74 -25.27
CA ILE A 55 13.13 -5.39 -24.30
C ILE A 55 12.38 -6.53 -23.59
N PRO A 56 12.93 -7.74 -23.54
CA PRO A 56 12.29 -8.86 -22.85
C PRO A 56 12.62 -8.82 -21.37
N ARG A 57 11.68 -8.33 -20.54
CA ARG A 57 11.82 -8.28 -19.07
C ARG A 57 10.50 -8.57 -18.38
N THR A 58 10.56 -9.29 -17.28
CA THR A 58 9.42 -9.56 -16.39
C THR A 58 9.57 -8.79 -15.09
N ILE A 59 8.60 -7.94 -14.78
CA ILE A 59 8.58 -7.10 -13.59
C ILE A 59 7.43 -7.55 -12.70
N ALA A 60 7.70 -7.83 -11.41
CA ALA A 60 6.65 -7.98 -10.41
C ALA A 60 6.34 -6.61 -9.78
N LEU A 61 5.10 -6.17 -9.87
CA LEU A 61 4.61 -4.96 -9.20
C LEU A 61 3.80 -5.36 -7.97
N LEU A 62 4.25 -4.91 -6.82
CA LEU A 62 3.64 -5.08 -5.50
C LEU A 62 3.33 -3.70 -4.92
N SER A 63 2.21 -3.57 -4.22
CA SER A 63 1.81 -2.31 -3.59
C SER A 63 0.83 -2.56 -2.44
N ASP A 64 0.71 -1.59 -1.55
CA ASP A 64 -0.36 -1.56 -0.54
C ASP A 64 -0.39 -2.85 0.31
N LEU A 65 0.73 -3.23 0.90
CA LEU A 65 0.83 -4.36 1.83
C LEU A 65 0.10 -4.05 3.14
N HIS A 66 0.19 -2.79 3.61
CA HIS A 66 -0.44 -2.33 4.85
C HIS A 66 -0.19 -3.25 6.03
N ALA A 67 1.03 -3.76 6.14
CA ALA A 67 1.46 -4.66 7.18
C ALA A 67 0.60 -5.96 7.27
N GLU A 68 -0.03 -6.39 6.19
CA GLU A 68 -0.66 -7.70 6.10
C GLU A 68 0.37 -8.79 5.75
N ASP A 69 -0.02 -10.05 5.89
CA ASP A 69 0.81 -11.18 5.48
C ASP A 69 0.97 -11.22 3.95
N GLY A 70 2.20 -11.02 3.49
CA GLY A 70 2.58 -11.04 2.07
C GLY A 70 3.00 -12.42 1.53
N SER A 71 2.99 -13.48 2.32
CA SER A 71 3.53 -14.81 1.96
C SER A 71 2.93 -15.37 0.67
N ARG A 72 1.63 -15.14 0.45
CA ARG A 72 0.96 -15.56 -0.78
C ARG A 72 1.45 -14.79 -2.01
N ALA A 73 1.73 -13.50 -1.88
CA ALA A 73 2.31 -12.70 -2.96
C ALA A 73 3.70 -13.24 -3.33
N ILE A 74 4.54 -13.51 -2.32
CA ILE A 74 5.86 -14.12 -2.50
C ILE A 74 5.75 -15.45 -3.25
N THR A 75 4.80 -16.32 -2.88
CA THR A 75 4.56 -17.60 -3.59
C THR A 75 4.19 -17.38 -5.07
N ILE A 76 3.38 -16.37 -5.38
CA ILE A 76 2.96 -16.08 -6.76
C ILE A 76 4.14 -15.57 -7.57
N ILE A 77 4.86 -14.56 -7.08
CA ILE A 77 5.98 -13.96 -7.81
C ILE A 77 7.15 -14.93 -7.98
N GLY A 78 7.42 -15.80 -6.99
CA GLY A 78 8.47 -16.80 -7.08
C GLY A 78 8.28 -17.78 -8.25
N ARG A 79 7.03 -18.07 -8.63
CA ARG A 79 6.73 -18.88 -9.83
C ARG A 79 7.02 -18.15 -11.13
N ARG A 80 6.99 -16.82 -11.13
CA ARG A 80 7.21 -15.97 -12.30
C ARG A 80 8.68 -15.72 -12.58
N ARG A 81 9.55 -15.85 -11.58
CA ARG A 81 10.97 -15.54 -11.67
C ARG A 81 11.21 -14.18 -12.34
N PRO A 82 10.70 -13.09 -11.74
CA PRO A 82 10.82 -11.77 -12.34
C PRO A 82 12.29 -11.33 -12.40
N ASP A 83 12.61 -10.51 -13.40
CA ASP A 83 13.94 -9.89 -13.51
C ASP A 83 14.15 -8.83 -12.42
N LEU A 84 13.05 -8.19 -11.95
CA LEU A 84 13.04 -7.28 -10.83
C LEU A 84 11.67 -7.22 -10.14
N ILE A 85 11.66 -6.74 -8.89
CA ILE A 85 10.46 -6.49 -8.10
C ILE A 85 10.37 -5.00 -7.82
N ALA A 86 9.24 -4.39 -8.20
CA ALA A 86 8.89 -3.01 -7.93
C ALA A 86 7.83 -2.95 -6.82
N VAL A 87 8.15 -2.31 -5.70
CA VAL A 87 7.24 -2.09 -4.58
C VAL A 87 6.88 -0.61 -4.54
N THR A 88 5.63 -0.29 -4.84
CA THR A 88 5.19 1.11 -5.00
C THR A 88 4.55 1.70 -3.73
N GLY A 89 5.10 1.38 -2.56
CA GLY A 89 4.74 2.00 -1.29
C GLY A 89 3.55 1.39 -0.56
N ASP A 90 3.17 2.05 0.52
CA ASP A 90 2.17 1.63 1.50
C ASP A 90 2.44 0.22 2.03
N LEU A 91 3.70 -0.01 2.43
CA LEU A 91 4.12 -1.23 3.14
C LEU A 91 3.54 -1.26 4.56
N PHE A 92 3.46 -0.10 5.20
CA PHE A 92 3.04 0.08 6.58
C PHE A 92 1.61 0.64 6.70
N LEU A 93 1.09 0.63 7.93
CA LEU A 93 -0.08 1.37 8.37
C LEU A 93 0.38 2.55 9.24
N GLY A 94 0.84 3.63 8.63
CA GLY A 94 1.45 4.77 9.30
C GLY A 94 0.58 5.43 10.37
N TYR A 95 -0.75 5.40 10.23
CA TYR A 95 -1.69 5.96 11.21
C TYR A 95 -1.77 5.18 12.53
N LYS A 96 -1.15 4.00 12.64
CA LYS A 96 -1.09 3.21 13.88
C LYS A 96 0.09 3.58 14.77
N ALA A 97 1.05 4.35 14.25
CA ALA A 97 2.19 4.79 15.02
C ALA A 97 1.84 6.00 15.88
N GLY A 98 2.31 5.98 17.14
CA GLY A 98 2.42 7.14 17.99
C GLY A 98 3.66 7.97 17.67
N GLU A 99 3.82 9.11 18.34
CA GLU A 99 5.04 9.89 18.23
C GLU A 99 6.20 9.16 18.92
N GLY A 100 7.28 8.95 18.16
CA GLY A 100 8.47 8.24 18.65
C GLY A 100 8.44 6.72 18.48
N ASP A 101 7.34 6.14 18.01
CA ASP A 101 7.27 4.71 17.69
C ASP A 101 7.99 4.41 16.37
N ASP A 102 8.73 3.31 16.34
CA ASP A 102 9.27 2.77 15.09
C ASP A 102 8.21 1.86 14.42
N LEU A 103 7.89 2.14 13.15
CA LEU A 103 6.90 1.37 12.40
C LEU A 103 7.32 -0.09 12.20
N THR A 104 8.62 -0.33 12.07
CA THR A 104 9.18 -1.68 11.91
C THR A 104 8.99 -2.54 13.17
N ASP A 105 8.99 -1.95 14.35
CA ASP A 105 8.71 -2.65 15.61
C ASP A 105 7.22 -2.93 15.78
N LEU A 106 6.37 -1.95 15.44
CA LEU A 106 4.91 -2.12 15.53
C LEU A 106 4.35 -3.08 14.47
N GLN A 107 5.04 -3.22 13.35
CA GLN A 107 4.58 -3.95 12.17
C GLN A 107 5.71 -4.85 11.63
N PRO A 108 6.16 -5.85 12.43
CA PRO A 108 7.38 -6.60 12.16
C PRO A 108 7.35 -7.46 10.90
N GLN A 109 6.16 -7.72 10.32
CA GLN A 109 6.01 -8.55 9.11
C GLN A 109 6.54 -7.89 7.84
N VAL A 110 6.74 -6.57 7.82
CA VAL A 110 7.23 -5.83 6.64
C VAL A 110 8.67 -6.20 6.29
N ILE A 111 9.53 -6.34 7.29
CA ILE A 111 10.95 -6.68 7.09
C ILE A 111 11.13 -8.09 6.50
N PRO A 112 10.53 -9.17 7.04
CA PRO A 112 10.57 -10.49 6.41
C PRO A 112 9.99 -10.52 5.00
N PHE A 113 8.91 -9.77 4.74
CA PHE A 113 8.34 -9.66 3.39
C PHE A 113 9.34 -9.11 2.40
N LEU A 114 10.01 -7.99 2.72
CA LEU A 114 11.01 -7.39 1.83
C LEU A 114 12.23 -8.30 1.65
N ARG A 115 12.70 -8.98 2.70
CA ARG A 115 13.78 -9.98 2.58
C ARG A 115 13.40 -11.08 1.59
N SER A 116 12.17 -11.61 1.70
CA SER A 116 11.69 -12.63 0.76
C SER A 116 11.57 -12.09 -0.68
N CYS A 117 11.27 -10.80 -0.89
CA CYS A 117 11.34 -10.19 -2.20
C CYS A 117 12.78 -10.18 -2.74
N VAL A 118 13.73 -9.72 -1.93
CA VAL A 118 15.16 -9.61 -2.29
C VAL A 118 15.78 -10.99 -2.61
N GLU A 119 15.35 -12.04 -1.91
CA GLU A 119 15.77 -13.41 -2.20
C GLU A 119 15.30 -13.90 -3.59
N LEU A 120 14.22 -13.34 -4.11
CA LEU A 120 13.67 -13.72 -5.41
C LEU A 120 14.26 -12.93 -6.59
N ALA A 121 14.44 -11.61 -6.42
CA ALA A 121 14.99 -10.73 -7.45
C ALA A 121 15.42 -9.36 -6.88
N PRO A 122 16.24 -8.57 -7.60
CA PRO A 122 16.49 -7.17 -7.26
C PRO A 122 15.19 -6.43 -6.95
N THR A 123 15.11 -5.82 -5.77
CA THR A 123 13.87 -5.22 -5.26
C THR A 123 14.03 -3.73 -5.03
N TYR A 124 13.16 -2.95 -5.66
CA TYR A 124 13.12 -1.49 -5.62
C TYR A 124 11.85 -1.03 -4.92
N VAL A 125 11.98 -0.07 -4.00
CA VAL A 125 10.87 0.41 -3.17
C VAL A 125 10.77 1.91 -3.27
N SER A 126 9.59 2.45 -3.63
CA SER A 126 9.25 3.86 -3.45
C SER A 126 8.33 4.05 -2.24
N LEU A 127 8.29 5.26 -1.69
CA LEU A 127 7.51 5.56 -0.49
C LEU A 127 6.09 6.02 -0.84
N GLY A 128 5.09 5.33 -0.30
CA GLY A 128 3.68 5.71 -0.35
C GLY A 128 3.30 6.70 0.75
N ASN A 129 2.02 7.00 0.86
CA ASN A 129 1.57 7.98 1.85
C ASN A 129 1.55 7.43 3.29
N HIS A 130 1.51 6.13 3.48
CA HIS A 130 1.57 5.52 4.81
C HIS A 130 2.99 5.49 5.41
N GLU A 131 4.02 5.75 4.63
CA GLU A 131 5.42 5.87 5.06
C GLU A 131 5.77 7.26 5.61
N TRP A 132 4.79 8.14 5.84
CA TRP A 132 5.03 9.51 6.28
C TRP A 132 5.70 9.63 7.66
N MET A 133 5.54 8.63 8.53
CA MET A 133 6.10 8.61 9.88
C MET A 133 7.36 7.75 10.04
N LEU A 134 7.96 7.28 8.95
CA LEU A 134 9.18 6.49 9.05
C LEU A 134 10.27 7.22 9.85
N SER A 135 10.76 6.57 10.88
CA SER A 135 11.88 7.03 11.69
C SER A 135 13.23 6.74 11.00
N PRO A 136 14.33 7.35 11.46
CA PRO A 136 15.66 6.93 11.00
C PRO A 136 15.98 5.45 11.30
N THR A 137 15.39 4.86 12.34
CA THR A 137 15.52 3.42 12.66
C THR A 137 14.79 2.58 11.62
N ASP A 138 13.57 2.97 11.25
CA ASP A 138 12.80 2.32 10.19
C ASP A 138 13.56 2.31 8.87
N PHE A 139 14.14 3.45 8.48
CA PHE A 139 14.96 3.54 7.27
C PHE A 139 16.17 2.60 7.30
N ARG A 140 16.86 2.49 8.44
CA ARG A 140 17.96 1.53 8.59
C ARG A 140 17.47 0.09 8.49
N ALA A 141 16.34 -0.23 9.13
CA ALA A 141 15.74 -1.56 9.07
C ALA A 141 15.34 -1.93 7.64
N LEU A 142 14.68 -1.04 6.91
CA LEU A 142 14.32 -1.25 5.51
C LEU A 142 15.56 -1.48 4.63
N LYS A 143 16.58 -0.64 4.74
CA LYS A 143 17.83 -0.80 4.00
C LYS A 143 18.56 -2.10 4.35
N SER A 144 18.48 -2.58 5.59
CA SER A 144 19.10 -3.84 6.02
C SER A 144 18.49 -5.09 5.36
N THR A 145 17.34 -4.96 4.69
CA THR A 145 16.73 -6.07 3.94
C THR A 145 17.45 -6.38 2.64
N GLY A 146 18.25 -5.44 2.12
CA GLY A 146 18.85 -5.50 0.79
C GLY A 146 17.98 -4.89 -0.31
N ALA A 147 16.75 -4.47 0.00
CA ALA A 147 15.92 -3.72 -0.95
C ALA A 147 16.47 -2.30 -1.15
N LEU A 148 16.43 -1.82 -2.38
CA LEU A 148 16.86 -0.48 -2.76
C LEU A 148 15.70 0.50 -2.59
N LEU A 149 15.81 1.34 -1.56
CA LEU A 149 14.81 2.35 -1.23
C LEU A 149 15.07 3.61 -2.05
N LEU A 150 14.20 3.89 -3.00
CA LEU A 150 14.28 5.03 -3.91
C LEU A 150 13.41 6.18 -3.38
N ASP A 151 14.04 7.11 -2.68
CA ASP A 151 13.39 8.24 -2.02
C ASP A 151 13.66 9.53 -2.78
N ASN A 152 12.92 9.79 -3.86
CA ASN A 152 13.16 10.87 -4.81
C ASN A 152 14.54 10.78 -5.48
N GLU A 153 14.87 9.58 -5.89
CA GLU A 153 16.12 9.26 -6.56
C GLU A 153 15.91 8.18 -7.63
N TRP A 154 16.93 7.94 -8.40
CA TRP A 154 16.93 6.91 -9.43
C TRP A 154 18.27 6.19 -9.51
N ILE A 155 18.23 4.99 -10.07
CA ILE A 155 19.40 4.15 -10.31
C ILE A 155 19.31 3.51 -11.70
N ARG A 156 20.45 3.17 -12.28
CA ARG A 156 20.52 2.21 -13.38
C ARG A 156 20.75 0.82 -12.78
N ASP A 157 19.84 -0.08 -13.04
CA ASP A 157 19.99 -1.47 -12.62
C ASP A 157 21.03 -2.18 -13.49
N ASP A 158 22.09 -2.67 -12.86
CA ASP A 158 23.23 -3.26 -13.56
C ASP A 158 22.89 -4.59 -14.26
N HIS A 159 21.87 -5.32 -13.78
CA HIS A 159 21.47 -6.60 -14.35
C HIS A 159 20.62 -6.44 -15.61
N THR A 160 19.73 -5.49 -15.61
CA THR A 160 18.75 -5.32 -16.69
C THR A 160 19.08 -4.15 -17.60
N GLY A 161 19.91 -3.21 -17.14
CA GLY A 161 20.18 -1.94 -17.80
C GLY A 161 19.06 -0.91 -17.73
N LEU A 162 17.97 -1.25 -17.02
CA LEU A 162 16.81 -0.39 -16.83
C LEU A 162 17.13 0.80 -15.92
N LEU A 163 16.50 1.93 -16.19
CA LEU A 163 16.52 3.08 -15.30
C LEU A 163 15.30 3.02 -14.39
N ILE A 164 15.52 2.99 -13.08
CA ILE A 164 14.45 2.83 -12.11
C ILE A 164 14.47 4.03 -11.17
N GLY A 165 13.39 4.83 -11.21
CA GLY A 165 13.18 5.97 -10.33
C GLY A 165 12.10 5.70 -9.28
N GLY A 166 12.20 6.34 -8.13
CA GLY A 166 11.18 6.30 -7.08
C GLY A 166 10.70 7.69 -6.72
N LEU A 167 9.43 7.99 -7.02
CA LEU A 167 8.79 9.24 -6.63
C LEU A 167 8.11 9.06 -5.28
N THR A 168 8.66 9.70 -4.26
CA THR A 168 8.13 9.68 -2.89
C THR A 168 6.81 10.45 -2.82
N SER A 169 5.85 9.92 -2.06
CA SER A 169 4.56 10.57 -1.83
C SER A 169 4.71 11.99 -1.28
N ALA A 170 3.91 12.92 -1.80
CA ALA A 170 3.85 14.30 -1.33
C ALA A 170 3.58 14.38 0.18
N MET A 171 2.80 13.46 0.72
CA MET A 171 2.51 13.41 2.15
C MET A 171 3.76 13.18 3.01
N VAL A 172 4.68 12.31 2.57
CA VAL A 172 5.97 12.09 3.24
C VAL A 172 6.81 13.36 3.20
N MET A 173 6.87 14.00 2.05
CA MET A 173 7.65 15.22 1.84
C MET A 173 7.11 16.40 2.65
N ASP A 174 5.79 16.58 2.68
CA ASP A 174 5.14 17.62 3.47
C ASP A 174 5.35 17.42 4.97
N TYR A 175 5.29 16.15 5.44
CA TYR A 175 5.57 15.85 6.84
C TYR A 175 7.03 16.15 7.22
N ARG A 176 8.01 15.80 6.38
CA ARG A 176 9.41 16.12 6.60
C ARG A 176 9.64 17.62 6.71
N ARG A 177 9.03 18.42 5.81
CA ARG A 177 9.08 19.89 5.87
C ARG A 177 8.45 20.43 7.13
N PHE A 178 7.29 19.90 7.52
CA PHE A 178 6.62 20.27 8.76
C PHE A 178 7.53 20.05 9.95
N ARG A 179 8.15 18.88 10.05
CA ARG A 179 9.11 18.53 11.11
C ARG A 179 10.37 19.41 11.12
N GLN A 180 10.83 19.87 9.98
CA GLN A 180 11.95 20.82 9.90
C GLN A 180 11.58 22.22 10.36
N LYS A 181 10.33 22.63 10.14
CA LYS A 181 9.86 23.99 10.43
C LYS A 181 9.31 24.15 11.85
N TYR A 182 8.75 23.09 12.44
CA TYR A 182 8.07 23.12 13.72
C TYR A 182 8.76 22.18 14.72
N ASP A 183 8.41 22.35 16.01
CA ASP A 183 8.86 21.43 17.06
C ASP A 183 8.58 19.97 16.65
N PRO A 184 9.59 19.08 16.73
CA PRO A 184 9.39 17.65 16.47
C PRO A 184 8.27 16.99 17.27
N LYS A 185 7.88 17.57 18.40
CA LYS A 185 6.76 17.07 19.25
C LYS A 185 5.38 17.42 18.71
N ILE A 186 5.29 18.38 17.79
CA ILE A 186 3.99 18.78 17.22
C ILE A 186 3.55 17.76 16.18
N ARG A 187 2.35 17.22 16.35
CA ARG A 187 1.76 16.26 15.40
C ARG A 187 1.44 16.97 14.07
N TYR A 188 1.71 16.29 12.97
CA TYR A 188 1.36 16.78 11.64
C TYR A 188 -0.17 16.93 11.51
N PRO A 189 -0.69 18.13 11.17
CA PRO A 189 -2.13 18.35 11.04
C PRO A 189 -2.75 17.50 9.94
N GLU A 190 -3.86 16.85 10.26
CA GLU A 190 -4.57 15.95 9.34
C GLU A 190 -5.09 16.68 8.08
N GLU A 191 -5.45 17.93 8.22
CA GLU A 191 -5.95 18.77 7.13
C GLU A 191 -4.91 19.03 6.03
N ARG A 192 -3.62 18.90 6.36
CA ARG A 192 -2.52 19.10 5.39
C ARG A 192 -2.12 17.84 4.62
N ARG A 193 -2.78 16.72 4.86
CA ARG A 193 -2.49 15.43 4.19
C ARG A 193 -2.80 15.42 2.69
N HIS A 194 -3.31 16.48 2.13
CA HIS A 194 -3.74 16.59 0.73
C HIS A 194 -3.06 17.73 -0.04
N ILE A 195 -1.92 18.22 0.42
CA ILE A 195 -1.22 19.29 -0.27
C ILE A 195 -0.55 18.74 -1.54
N ASP A 196 -1.01 19.25 -2.68
CA ASP A 196 -0.59 18.85 -4.04
C ASP A 196 0.77 19.47 -4.42
N GLY A 197 1.81 19.30 -3.61
CA GLY A 197 3.02 20.08 -3.73
C GLY A 197 4.25 19.37 -4.33
N VAL A 198 4.12 18.15 -4.85
CA VAL A 198 5.28 17.34 -5.25
C VAL A 198 6.19 18.02 -6.25
N LEU A 199 5.64 18.71 -7.25
CA LEU A 199 6.45 19.37 -8.29
C LEU A 199 6.96 20.77 -7.91
N LEU A 200 6.30 21.42 -7.00
CA LEU A 200 6.75 22.72 -6.50
C LEU A 200 7.89 22.55 -5.48
N HIS A 201 8.29 21.30 -5.24
CA HIS A 201 9.34 21.00 -4.28
C HIS A 201 10.72 21.10 -4.92
N PRO A 202 11.69 21.78 -4.27
CA PRO A 202 13.08 21.81 -4.73
C PRO A 202 13.70 20.42 -4.93
N GLU A 203 13.24 19.43 -4.18
CA GLU A 203 13.67 18.03 -4.29
C GLU A 203 13.17 17.31 -5.55
N ALA A 204 12.21 17.87 -6.30
CA ALA A 204 11.73 17.29 -7.55
C ALA A 204 12.70 17.47 -8.74
N GLY A 205 13.76 18.26 -8.58
CA GLY A 205 14.77 18.46 -9.62
C GLY A 205 15.50 17.19 -10.08
N TRP A 206 15.48 16.11 -9.28
CA TRP A 206 15.99 14.81 -9.66
C TRP A 206 15.20 14.19 -10.83
N LEU A 207 13.87 14.42 -10.89
CA LEU A 207 13.00 13.87 -11.93
C LEU A 207 13.43 14.36 -13.33
N GLN A 208 13.76 15.64 -13.49
CA GLN A 208 14.27 16.19 -14.74
C GLN A 208 15.58 15.51 -15.16
N LYS A 209 16.48 15.24 -14.20
CA LYS A 209 17.72 14.52 -14.49
C LYS A 209 17.47 13.08 -14.89
N PHE A 210 16.50 12.42 -14.26
CA PHE A 210 16.08 11.06 -14.61
C PHE A 210 15.52 11.01 -16.04
N GLU A 211 14.67 11.95 -16.43
CA GLU A 211 14.06 12.04 -17.74
C GLU A 211 15.10 12.20 -18.88
N GLN A 212 16.18 12.90 -18.60
CA GLN A 212 17.27 13.14 -19.56
C GLN A 212 18.17 11.91 -19.80
N GLN A 213 18.04 10.87 -18.96
CA GLN A 213 18.86 9.68 -19.11
C GLN A 213 18.47 8.88 -20.36
N GLN A 214 19.47 8.27 -20.99
CA GLN A 214 19.27 7.32 -22.09
C GLN A 214 18.92 5.93 -21.54
N GLY A 215 17.90 5.29 -22.09
CA GLY A 215 17.45 3.95 -21.72
C GLY A 215 15.97 3.89 -21.34
N TYR A 216 15.46 2.70 -21.11
CA TYR A 216 14.07 2.48 -20.73
C TYR A 216 13.86 2.88 -19.27
N LYS A 217 12.93 3.78 -19.04
CA LYS A 217 12.66 4.42 -17.74
C LYS A 217 11.43 3.85 -17.09
N ILE A 218 11.60 3.32 -15.88
CA ILE A 218 10.52 2.85 -15.03
C ILE A 218 10.46 3.75 -13.80
N LEU A 219 9.31 4.38 -13.56
CA LEU A 219 9.07 5.21 -12.38
C LEU A 219 8.10 4.51 -11.43
N LEU A 220 8.57 4.20 -10.23
CA LEU A 220 7.74 3.77 -9.13
C LEU A 220 7.08 5.02 -8.52
N CYS A 221 5.74 5.09 -8.55
CA CYS A 221 4.98 6.22 -8.07
C CYS A 221 3.71 5.72 -7.38
N HIS A 222 3.61 5.87 -6.06
CA HIS A 222 2.47 5.30 -5.33
C HIS A 222 1.12 5.82 -5.83
N HIS A 223 1.01 7.13 -6.09
CA HIS A 223 -0.23 7.82 -6.43
C HIS A 223 -0.55 7.80 -7.93
N PRO A 224 -1.57 7.08 -8.41
CA PRO A 224 -1.98 7.11 -9.82
C PRO A 224 -2.57 8.47 -10.24
N GLU A 225 -2.98 9.31 -9.28
CA GLU A 225 -3.44 10.68 -9.52
C GLU A 225 -2.39 11.52 -10.22
N TYR A 226 -1.10 11.26 -9.98
CA TYR A 226 0.03 11.97 -10.58
C TYR A 226 0.18 11.68 -12.08
N TRP A 227 -0.59 10.73 -12.62
CA TRP A 227 -0.57 10.49 -14.06
C TRP A 227 -1.14 11.67 -14.84
N SER A 228 -2.34 12.16 -14.50
CA SER A 228 -2.98 13.25 -15.22
C SER A 228 -4.02 14.04 -14.44
N LEU A 229 -4.22 13.78 -13.15
CA LEU A 229 -5.21 14.50 -12.32
C LEU A 229 -4.57 15.56 -11.46
N LYS A 230 -3.31 15.34 -11.08
CA LYS A 230 -2.55 16.21 -10.17
C LYS A 230 -1.09 16.30 -10.62
N PRO A 231 -0.40 17.39 -10.34
CA PRO A 231 1.03 17.45 -10.56
C PRO A 231 1.75 16.24 -9.93
N PRO A 232 2.76 15.69 -10.63
CA PRO A 232 3.53 16.19 -11.77
C PRO A 232 2.94 15.98 -13.16
N MET A 233 1.75 15.41 -13.34
CA MET A 233 1.19 15.16 -14.67
C MET A 233 2.09 14.23 -15.50
N LEU A 234 2.53 13.12 -14.88
CA LEU A 234 3.54 12.16 -15.40
C LEU A 234 3.23 11.62 -16.80
N ARG A 235 1.96 11.68 -17.21
CA ARG A 235 1.52 11.30 -18.54
C ARG A 235 2.28 12.04 -19.66
N ASP A 236 2.64 13.29 -19.40
CA ASP A 236 3.26 14.19 -20.39
C ASP A 236 4.80 14.19 -20.29
N HIS A 237 5.35 13.41 -19.37
CA HIS A 237 6.79 13.27 -19.16
C HIS A 237 7.38 12.11 -19.99
N PRO A 238 8.65 12.19 -20.44
CA PRO A 238 9.31 11.16 -21.22
C PRO A 238 9.76 9.94 -20.38
N ILE A 239 8.75 9.29 -19.78
CA ILE A 239 8.90 8.09 -18.92
C ILE A 239 8.16 6.95 -19.58
N ASP A 240 8.84 5.82 -19.83
CA ASP A 240 8.29 4.71 -20.58
C ASP A 240 7.24 3.92 -19.82
N LEU A 241 7.43 3.76 -18.49
CA LEU A 241 6.54 2.99 -17.63
C LEU A 241 6.43 3.62 -16.24
N VAL A 242 5.23 3.94 -15.82
CA VAL A 242 4.91 4.33 -14.46
C VAL A 242 4.17 3.19 -13.77
N LEU A 243 4.62 2.80 -12.59
CA LEU A 243 4.02 1.75 -11.76
C LEU A 243 3.40 2.37 -10.52
N ALA A 244 2.12 2.06 -10.22
CA ALA A 244 1.38 2.69 -9.12
C ALA A 244 0.51 1.71 -8.33
N GLY A 245 0.08 2.17 -7.14
CA GLY A 245 -0.85 1.51 -6.22
C GLY A 245 -1.95 2.44 -5.72
N HIS A 246 -2.08 2.60 -4.41
CA HIS A 246 -2.91 3.58 -3.68
C HIS A 246 -4.42 3.44 -3.86
N ALA A 247 -4.89 3.18 -5.07
CA ALA A 247 -6.32 3.22 -5.40
C ALA A 247 -7.10 2.00 -4.92
N HIS A 248 -6.43 0.97 -4.40
CA HIS A 248 -7.03 -0.29 -3.93
C HIS A 248 -8.06 -0.88 -4.91
N GLY A 249 -7.83 -0.73 -6.23
CA GLY A 249 -8.74 -1.17 -7.27
C GLY A 249 -10.09 -0.46 -7.25
N GLY A 250 -10.26 0.62 -6.48
CA GLY A 250 -11.50 1.36 -6.29
C GLY A 250 -12.44 0.75 -5.26
N GLN A 251 -11.92 -0.01 -4.29
CA GLN A 251 -12.56 -0.70 -3.16
C GLN A 251 -13.72 -1.63 -3.58
N ILE A 252 -14.79 -1.10 -4.11
CA ILE A 252 -15.93 -1.84 -4.67
C ILE A 252 -15.87 -1.72 -6.18
N ARG A 253 -15.98 -2.84 -6.90
CA ARG A 253 -15.97 -2.83 -8.36
C ARG A 253 -17.28 -3.33 -8.91
N LEU A 254 -17.91 -2.54 -9.77
CA LEU A 254 -19.10 -2.91 -10.53
C LEU A 254 -18.83 -2.71 -12.02
N PHE A 255 -19.21 -3.67 -12.84
CA PHE A 255 -19.04 -3.62 -14.30
C PHE A 255 -17.63 -3.26 -14.76
N GLY A 256 -16.61 -3.68 -14.01
CA GLY A 256 -15.22 -3.39 -14.32
C GLY A 256 -14.69 -2.05 -13.79
N HIS A 257 -15.52 -1.19 -13.23
CA HIS A 257 -15.16 0.13 -12.69
C HIS A 257 -15.04 0.11 -11.16
N GLY A 258 -14.07 0.84 -10.62
CA GLY A 258 -13.96 1.12 -9.19
C GLY A 258 -14.96 2.20 -8.78
N LEU A 259 -15.54 2.11 -7.58
CA LEU A 259 -16.52 3.08 -7.12
C LEU A 259 -15.94 4.19 -6.26
N PHE A 260 -14.81 3.91 -5.58
CA PHE A 260 -14.19 4.89 -4.68
C PHE A 260 -12.68 4.68 -4.61
N SER A 261 -11.92 5.76 -4.64
CA SER A 261 -10.48 5.74 -4.36
C SER A 261 -10.09 6.95 -3.49
N PRO A 262 -9.16 6.78 -2.54
CA PRO A 262 -8.53 7.92 -1.89
C PRO A 262 -7.94 8.85 -2.95
N GLY A 263 -8.01 10.16 -2.75
CA GLY A 263 -7.44 11.12 -3.68
C GLY A 263 -8.22 11.38 -4.98
N GLN A 264 -9.12 10.46 -5.41
CA GLN A 264 -9.93 10.60 -6.62
C GLN A 264 -11.43 10.70 -6.33
N GLY A 265 -11.90 10.26 -5.16
CA GLY A 265 -13.30 10.31 -4.77
C GLY A 265 -14.17 9.21 -5.38
N ILE A 266 -15.40 9.58 -5.81
CA ILE A 266 -16.39 8.65 -6.36
C ILE A 266 -16.18 8.51 -7.88
N LEU A 267 -16.36 7.28 -8.40
CA LEU A 267 -16.14 6.90 -9.80
C LEU A 267 -14.75 7.30 -10.32
N PRO A 268 -13.70 6.89 -9.62
CA PRO A 268 -12.33 7.28 -9.93
C PRO A 268 -11.87 6.70 -11.28
N PRO A 269 -11.21 7.49 -12.14
CA PRO A 269 -10.73 7.02 -13.44
C PRO A 269 -9.53 6.06 -13.33
N PHE A 270 -8.66 6.21 -12.33
CA PHE A 270 -7.41 5.49 -12.21
C PHE A 270 -7.39 4.56 -11.00
N THR A 271 -7.93 3.35 -11.14
CA THR A 271 -8.03 2.42 -10.01
C THR A 271 -7.28 1.11 -10.19
N ARG A 272 -7.17 0.62 -11.42
CA ARG A 272 -6.49 -0.64 -11.78
C ARG A 272 -6.40 -0.76 -13.29
N GLY A 273 -5.29 -1.28 -13.78
CA GLY A 273 -5.13 -1.58 -15.20
C GLY A 273 -3.97 -0.86 -15.84
N VAL A 274 -3.98 -0.82 -17.17
CA VAL A 274 -2.98 -0.16 -18.01
C VAL A 274 -3.61 1.05 -18.69
N PHE A 275 -2.96 2.19 -18.57
CA PHE A 275 -3.37 3.45 -19.19
C PHE A 275 -2.24 3.94 -20.11
N LYS A 276 -2.60 4.43 -21.28
CA LYS A 276 -1.63 4.91 -22.28
C LYS A 276 -1.51 6.44 -22.20
N GLY A 277 -0.29 6.92 -22.32
CA GLY A 277 0.05 8.32 -22.52
C GLY A 277 0.78 8.53 -23.84
N PRO A 278 1.17 9.77 -24.17
CA PRO A 278 1.92 10.09 -25.37
C PRO A 278 3.34 9.49 -25.37
N HIS A 279 3.97 9.38 -24.21
CA HIS A 279 5.36 8.92 -24.08
C HIS A 279 5.46 7.52 -23.48
N GLY A 280 4.56 7.13 -22.59
CA GLY A 280 4.64 5.86 -21.89
C GLY A 280 3.30 5.34 -21.40
N LYS A 281 3.35 4.42 -20.45
CA LYS A 281 2.17 3.76 -19.89
C LYS A 281 2.18 3.85 -18.36
N LEU A 282 0.99 3.91 -17.76
CA LEU A 282 0.77 3.72 -16.34
C LEU A 282 0.19 2.33 -16.12
N VAL A 283 0.74 1.57 -15.17
CA VAL A 283 0.18 0.33 -14.65
C VAL A 283 -0.19 0.52 -13.19
N ILE A 284 -1.44 0.22 -12.84
CA ILE A 284 -1.94 0.36 -11.47
C ILE A 284 -2.29 -1.00 -10.91
N SER A 285 -1.71 -1.33 -9.75
CA SER A 285 -2.08 -2.49 -8.94
C SER A 285 -3.29 -2.18 -8.05
N ALA A 286 -4.15 -3.18 -7.84
CA ALA A 286 -5.20 -3.08 -6.82
C ALA A 286 -4.68 -3.35 -5.40
N GLY A 287 -3.41 -3.65 -5.23
CA GLY A 287 -2.76 -3.82 -3.94
C GLY A 287 -2.92 -5.20 -3.32
N LEU A 288 -2.04 -5.49 -2.35
CA LEU A 288 -1.89 -6.78 -1.68
C LEU A 288 -2.82 -6.94 -0.47
N SER A 289 -3.27 -5.85 0.16
CA SER A 289 -4.05 -5.88 1.39
C SER A 289 -5.55 -5.80 1.17
N ASN A 290 -6.31 -6.27 2.15
CA ASN A 290 -7.74 -5.99 2.28
C ASN A 290 -8.01 -4.68 3.01
N THR A 291 -7.03 -4.18 3.74
CA THR A 291 -7.16 -3.04 4.65
C THR A 291 -7.42 -1.78 3.85
N ALA A 292 -8.55 -1.18 4.12
CA ALA A 292 -8.83 0.20 3.73
C ALA A 292 -8.70 1.08 4.98
N PRO A 293 -8.25 2.31 4.86
CA PRO A 293 -8.23 3.25 5.99
C PRO A 293 -9.64 3.59 6.53
N ARG A 294 -10.69 3.11 5.85
CA ARG A 294 -12.10 3.24 6.25
C ARG A 294 -12.79 1.88 6.18
N PRO A 295 -13.91 1.67 6.87
CA PRO A 295 -14.63 0.38 6.91
C PRO A 295 -15.38 0.06 5.61
N ILE A 296 -14.83 0.43 4.45
CA ILE A 296 -15.38 0.09 3.14
C ILE A 296 -14.74 -1.23 2.72
N PRO A 297 -15.51 -2.34 2.66
CA PRO A 297 -14.95 -3.63 2.30
C PRO A 297 -14.58 -3.68 0.81
N ARG A 298 -13.60 -4.51 0.46
CA ARG A 298 -13.39 -4.88 -0.94
C ARG A 298 -14.53 -5.79 -1.40
N LEU A 299 -15.32 -5.34 -2.36
CA LEU A 299 -16.39 -6.13 -2.99
C LEU A 299 -16.13 -6.25 -4.49
N PHE A 300 -16.14 -7.49 -5.01
CA PHE A 300 -15.85 -7.82 -6.41
C PHE A 300 -14.47 -7.34 -6.88
N ASN A 301 -13.58 -7.11 -5.94
CA ASN A 301 -12.28 -6.48 -6.11
C ASN A 301 -11.20 -7.27 -5.37
N PRO A 302 -10.76 -8.43 -5.88
CA PRO A 302 -9.75 -9.24 -5.22
C PRO A 302 -8.42 -8.49 -5.13
N ARG A 303 -7.66 -8.81 -4.08
CA ARG A 303 -6.23 -8.45 -3.97
C ARG A 303 -5.49 -8.99 -5.19
N GLU A 304 -4.42 -8.33 -5.59
CA GLU A 304 -3.66 -8.82 -6.75
C GLU A 304 -2.15 -8.61 -6.63
N VAL A 305 -1.45 -9.54 -7.23
CA VAL A 305 -0.06 -9.40 -7.64
C VAL A 305 -0.07 -9.09 -9.14
N VAL A 306 0.65 -8.08 -9.54
CA VAL A 306 0.75 -7.70 -10.96
C VAL A 306 2.10 -8.15 -11.50
N THR A 307 2.07 -8.80 -12.66
CA THR A 307 3.25 -9.09 -13.49
C THR A 307 3.18 -8.23 -14.74
N VAL A 308 4.23 -7.51 -15.04
CA VAL A 308 4.39 -6.74 -16.28
C VAL A 308 5.44 -7.43 -17.12
N ASP A 309 5.01 -8.03 -18.23
CA ASP A 309 5.89 -8.63 -19.23
C ASP A 309 6.17 -7.59 -20.31
N LEU A 310 7.40 -7.10 -20.34
CA LEU A 310 7.93 -6.27 -21.42
C LEU A 310 8.42 -7.16 -22.56
N HIS A 311 8.15 -6.77 -23.83
CA HIS A 311 8.57 -7.54 -25.01
C HIS A 311 8.83 -6.66 -26.22
#